data_08d2012379c1026a8aef6c99dcb1bbf3
#
_entry.id   08d2012379c1026a8aef6c99dcb1bbf3
#
_cell.length_a   1.000
_cell.length_b   1.000
_cell.length_c   1.000
_cell.angle_alpha   90.00
_cell.angle_beta   90.00
_cell.angle_gamma   90.00
#
_symmetry.space_group_name_H-M   'P 1'
#
loop_
_entity.id
_entity.type
_entity.pdbx_description
1 polymer ?
#
loop_
_entity_poly.entity_id
_entity_poly.type
_entity_poly.pdbx_seq_one_letter_code
_entity_poly.pdbx_strand_id
1 'polypeptide(L)'
;MPSADIELLGRLYERFNARDMTAVLATMHRDVLWANGMEGGHVRGHDGVREYWTRQWAMIDPHVEPVSFAALADGGTEVEVHQTVRDLNGNILSDKLVRHVFRLEDGLIRRFDIG
;
A
#
# COMPACT_ATOMS: atom_id res chain seq x y z
N MET A 1 -10.11 -9.45 18.92
CA MET A 1 -8.68 -9.07 18.96
C MET A 1 -8.21 -8.69 17.58
N PRO A 2 -7.56 -7.56 17.41
CA PRO A 2 -6.96 -7.26 16.12
C PRO A 2 -5.86 -8.30 15.84
N SER A 3 -5.79 -8.78 14.61
CA SER A 3 -4.74 -9.71 14.23
C SER A 3 -3.43 -8.95 14.03
N ALA A 4 -2.31 -9.67 14.13
CA ALA A 4 -0.99 -9.10 13.85
C ALA A 4 -0.93 -8.55 12.40
N ASP A 5 -1.65 -9.19 11.47
CA ASP A 5 -1.73 -8.76 10.07
C ASP A 5 -2.40 -7.39 9.94
N ILE A 6 -3.52 -7.18 10.66
CA ILE A 6 -4.23 -5.89 10.64
C ILE A 6 -3.36 -4.80 11.24
N GLU A 7 -2.64 -5.09 12.32
CA GLU A 7 -1.73 -4.13 12.93
C GLU A 7 -0.58 -3.75 11.97
N LEU A 8 -0.01 -4.74 11.29
CA LEU A 8 1.04 -4.51 10.30
C LEU A 8 0.55 -3.61 9.17
N LEU A 9 -0.64 -3.92 8.63
CA LEU A 9 -1.22 -3.15 7.53
C LEU A 9 -1.57 -1.73 7.97
N GLY A 10 -2.06 -1.56 9.19
CA GLY A 10 -2.33 -0.22 9.75
C GLY A 10 -1.06 0.62 9.80
N ARG A 11 0.06 0.02 10.23
CA ARG A 11 1.37 0.70 10.22
C ARG A 11 1.82 1.03 8.80
N LEU A 12 1.58 0.15 7.84
CA LEU A 12 1.90 0.41 6.44
C LEU A 12 1.26 1.71 5.95
N TYR A 13 -0.05 1.86 6.17
CA TYR A 13 -0.76 3.07 5.72
C TYR A 13 -0.27 4.32 6.44
N GLU A 14 -0.08 4.23 7.75
CA GLU A 14 0.43 5.35 8.56
C GLU A 14 1.81 5.80 8.07
N ARG A 15 2.72 4.86 7.89
CA ARG A 15 4.10 5.17 7.46
C ARG A 15 4.15 5.63 6.01
N PHE A 16 3.30 5.08 5.16
CA PHE A 16 3.17 5.55 3.78
C PHE A 16 2.77 7.04 3.74
N ASN A 17 1.75 7.41 4.51
CA ASN A 17 1.31 8.81 4.58
C ASN A 17 2.41 9.72 5.15
N ALA A 18 3.23 9.20 6.06
CA ALA A 18 4.36 9.93 6.63
C ALA A 18 5.57 9.98 5.69
N ARG A 19 5.52 9.29 4.54
CA ARG A 19 6.63 9.18 3.57
C ARG A 19 7.87 8.53 4.17
N ASP A 20 7.69 7.64 5.14
CA ASP A 20 8.76 6.91 5.80
C ASP A 20 9.10 5.63 5.02
N MET A 21 9.91 5.79 3.98
CA MET A 21 10.25 4.70 3.07
C MET A 21 10.85 3.49 3.79
N THR A 22 11.78 3.72 4.71
CA THR A 22 12.44 2.63 5.44
C THR A 22 11.44 1.82 6.25
N ALA A 23 10.55 2.50 7.00
CA ALA A 23 9.56 1.82 7.82
C ALA A 23 8.52 1.08 6.98
N VAL A 24 8.13 1.65 5.84
CA VAL A 24 7.18 1.01 4.92
C VAL A 24 7.78 -0.26 4.33
N LEU A 25 9.01 -0.19 3.85
CA LEU A 25 9.68 -1.37 3.28
C LEU A 25 9.90 -2.46 4.34
N ALA A 26 10.06 -2.09 5.61
CA ALA A 26 10.20 -3.05 6.69
C ALA A 26 8.93 -3.91 6.91
N THR A 27 7.77 -3.49 6.39
CA THR A 27 6.53 -4.29 6.45
C THR A 27 6.48 -5.33 5.33
N MET A 28 7.40 -5.30 4.39
CA MET A 28 7.34 -6.11 3.16
C MET A 28 8.37 -7.22 3.16
N HIS A 29 7.95 -8.36 2.61
CA HIS A 29 8.85 -9.46 2.31
C HIS A 29 9.89 -9.01 1.26
N ARG A 30 11.09 -9.55 1.32
CA ARG A 30 12.16 -9.19 0.36
C ARG A 30 11.77 -9.46 -1.10
N ASP A 31 10.87 -10.42 -1.34
CA ASP A 31 10.39 -10.80 -2.67
C ASP A 31 8.99 -10.27 -2.97
N VAL A 32 8.58 -9.19 -2.31
CA VAL A 32 7.24 -8.62 -2.45
C VAL A 32 6.90 -8.31 -3.91
N LEU A 33 5.65 -8.57 -4.28
CA LEU A 33 5.06 -8.13 -5.55
C LEU A 33 4.05 -7.05 -5.22
N TRP A 34 4.27 -5.86 -5.74
CA TRP A 34 3.44 -4.69 -5.46
C TRP A 34 2.80 -4.17 -6.75
N ALA A 35 1.48 -4.06 -6.75
CA ALA A 35 0.76 -3.56 -7.92
C ALA A 35 1.18 -2.13 -8.27
N ASN A 36 1.51 -1.91 -9.54
CA ASN A 36 1.86 -0.60 -10.05
C ASN A 36 0.58 0.09 -10.57
N GLY A 37 0.01 0.95 -9.73
CA GLY A 37 -1.23 1.65 -10.05
C GLY A 37 -1.07 2.76 -11.09
N MET A 38 0.16 3.13 -11.45
CA MET A 38 0.43 4.17 -12.45
C MET A 38 0.57 3.60 -13.86
N GLU A 39 1.23 2.46 -13.99
CA GLU A 39 1.59 1.91 -15.30
C GLU A 39 1.01 0.52 -15.55
N GLY A 40 0.39 -0.09 -14.53
CA GLY A 40 -0.09 -1.47 -14.59
C GLY A 40 1.00 -2.47 -14.25
N GLY A 41 0.62 -3.73 -14.07
CA GLY A 41 1.56 -4.78 -13.67
C GLY A 41 1.99 -4.67 -12.22
N HIS A 42 3.17 -5.21 -11.92
CA HIS A 42 3.73 -5.22 -10.57
C HIS A 42 5.19 -4.82 -10.59
N VAL A 43 5.64 -4.19 -9.50
CA VAL A 43 7.06 -4.03 -9.20
C VAL A 43 7.46 -5.10 -8.19
N ARG A 44 8.73 -5.48 -8.18
CA ARG A 44 9.22 -6.60 -7.36
C ARG A 44 10.30 -6.16 -6.40
N GLY A 45 10.20 -6.67 -5.16
CA GLY A 45 11.22 -6.49 -4.13
C GLY A 45 11.28 -5.08 -3.57
N HIS A 46 12.11 -4.89 -2.54
CA HIS A 46 12.25 -3.59 -1.90
C HIS A 46 12.77 -2.51 -2.86
N ASP A 47 13.72 -2.85 -3.71
CA ASP A 47 14.29 -1.89 -4.67
C ASP A 47 13.25 -1.45 -5.70
N GLY A 48 12.43 -2.40 -6.20
CA GLY A 48 11.36 -2.08 -7.14
C GLY A 48 10.30 -1.18 -6.53
N VAL A 49 9.89 -1.46 -5.30
CA VAL A 49 8.90 -0.64 -4.59
C VAL A 49 9.46 0.75 -4.29
N ARG A 50 10.71 0.81 -3.82
CA ARG A 50 11.38 2.09 -3.52
C ARG A 50 11.44 2.98 -4.76
N GLU A 51 11.87 2.43 -5.89
CA GLU A 51 11.94 3.17 -7.14
C GLU A 51 10.57 3.64 -7.59
N TYR A 52 9.56 2.78 -7.53
CA TYR A 52 8.20 3.10 -7.90
C TYR A 52 7.64 4.26 -7.07
N TRP A 53 7.75 4.20 -5.75
CA TRP A 53 7.24 5.26 -4.89
C TRP A 53 8.06 6.54 -4.96
N THR A 54 9.36 6.44 -5.17
CA THR A 54 10.20 7.62 -5.36
C THR A 54 9.73 8.41 -6.59
N ARG A 55 9.42 7.70 -7.70
CA ARG A 55 8.86 8.33 -8.89
C ARG A 55 7.46 8.87 -8.66
N GLN A 56 6.61 8.10 -7.99
CA GLN A 56 5.24 8.50 -7.71
C GLN A 56 5.19 9.78 -6.86
N TRP A 57 5.95 9.82 -5.77
CA TRP A 57 5.95 10.96 -4.86
C TRP A 57 6.62 12.20 -5.45
N ALA A 58 7.38 12.05 -6.52
CA ALA A 58 7.93 13.19 -7.26
C ALA A 58 6.89 13.84 -8.19
N MET A 59 5.80 13.14 -8.48
CA MET A 59 4.78 13.62 -9.42
C MET A 59 3.44 13.93 -8.76
N ILE A 60 3.07 13.19 -7.72
CA ILE A 60 1.79 13.31 -7.03
C ILE A 60 1.97 13.15 -5.53
N ASP A 61 0.94 13.58 -4.79
CA ASP A 61 0.88 13.47 -3.33
C ASP A 61 -0.32 12.59 -2.94
N PRO A 62 -0.15 11.27 -2.91
CA PRO A 62 -1.22 10.36 -2.51
C PRO A 62 -1.36 10.26 -1.00
N HIS A 63 -2.60 10.21 -0.52
CA HIS A 63 -2.94 9.97 0.88
C HIS A 63 -3.92 8.82 0.96
N VAL A 64 -3.70 7.87 1.86
CA VAL A 64 -4.51 6.66 1.99
C VAL A 64 -4.99 6.49 3.42
N GLU A 65 -6.30 6.36 3.61
CA GLU A 65 -6.93 6.13 4.91
C GLU A 65 -7.66 4.79 4.89
N PRO A 66 -7.22 3.79 5.65
CA PRO A 66 -7.95 2.52 5.70
C PRO A 66 -9.28 2.73 6.40
N VAL A 67 -10.35 2.26 5.77
CA VAL A 67 -11.72 2.36 6.28
C VAL A 67 -12.11 1.09 7.00
N SER A 68 -11.80 -0.07 6.42
CA SER A 68 -12.15 -1.37 6.99
C SER A 68 -11.18 -2.45 6.53
N PHE A 69 -11.05 -3.49 7.34
CA PHE A 69 -10.21 -4.66 7.08
C PHE A 69 -11.10 -5.90 7.12
N ALA A 70 -10.95 -6.80 6.16
CA ALA A 70 -11.73 -8.04 6.09
C ALA A 70 -10.82 -9.21 5.71
N ALA A 71 -10.91 -10.29 6.49
CA ALA A 71 -10.19 -11.52 6.17
C ALA A 71 -10.89 -12.21 4.99
N LEU A 72 -10.13 -12.65 4.00
CA LEU A 72 -10.63 -13.39 2.86
C LEU A 72 -10.58 -14.90 3.13
N ALA A 73 -11.47 -15.64 2.49
CA ALA A 73 -11.56 -17.09 2.66
C ALA A 73 -10.27 -17.81 2.28
N ASP A 74 -9.48 -17.24 1.38
CA ASP A 74 -8.21 -17.83 0.92
C ASP A 74 -7.00 -17.40 1.74
N GLY A 75 -7.21 -16.74 2.86
CA GLY A 75 -6.14 -16.29 3.76
C GLY A 75 -5.60 -14.90 3.51
N GLY A 76 -6.06 -14.21 2.47
CA GLY A 76 -5.69 -12.82 2.20
C GLY A 76 -6.45 -11.85 3.09
N THR A 77 -6.08 -10.57 3.03
CA THR A 77 -6.78 -9.49 3.72
C THR A 77 -7.16 -8.42 2.70
N GLU A 78 -8.45 -8.06 2.69
CA GLU A 78 -8.96 -6.97 1.86
C GLU A 78 -9.08 -5.72 2.73
N VAL A 79 -8.62 -4.59 2.21
CA VAL A 79 -8.74 -3.31 2.89
C VAL A 79 -9.53 -2.37 2.00
N GLU A 80 -10.60 -1.79 2.54
CA GLU A 80 -11.27 -0.69 1.87
C GLU A 80 -10.56 0.59 2.28
N VAL A 81 -10.16 1.39 1.30
CA VAL A 81 -9.29 2.54 1.51
C VAL A 81 -9.91 3.78 0.87
N HIS A 82 -9.97 4.87 1.63
CA HIS A 82 -10.26 6.18 1.07
C HIS A 82 -8.95 6.78 0.56
N GLN A 83 -8.84 6.90 -0.75
CA GLN A 83 -7.63 7.39 -1.39
C GLN A 83 -7.87 8.79 -1.96
N THR A 84 -7.06 9.74 -1.53
CA THR A 84 -7.06 11.09 -2.06
C THR A 84 -5.72 11.34 -2.71
N VAL A 85 -5.72 11.67 -4.01
CA VAL A 85 -4.50 11.98 -4.75
C VAL A 85 -4.53 13.43 -5.12
N ARG A 86 -3.46 14.17 -4.75
CA ARG A 86 -3.28 15.56 -5.09
C ARG A 86 -2.07 15.73 -6.00
N ASP A 87 -2.05 16.81 -6.78
CA ASP A 87 -0.80 17.20 -7.43
C ASP A 87 0.12 17.86 -6.38
N LEU A 88 1.34 18.21 -6.78
CA LEU A 88 2.30 18.81 -5.84
C LEU A 88 1.94 20.23 -5.41
N ASN A 89 0.94 20.84 -6.05
CA ASN A 89 0.41 22.16 -5.69
C ASN A 89 -0.81 22.07 -4.76
N GLY A 90 -1.23 20.85 -4.40
CA GLY A 90 -2.35 20.64 -3.49
C GLY A 90 -3.70 20.47 -4.15
N ASN A 91 -3.78 20.48 -5.48
CA ASN A 91 -5.05 20.29 -6.18
C ASN A 91 -5.45 18.82 -6.18
N ILE A 92 -6.72 18.54 -5.89
CA ILE A 92 -7.22 17.17 -5.86
C ILE A 92 -7.38 16.66 -7.29
N LEU A 93 -6.67 15.56 -7.61
CA LEU A 93 -6.77 14.86 -8.89
C LEU A 93 -7.76 13.71 -8.83
N SER A 94 -7.87 13.06 -7.67
CA SER A 94 -8.74 11.91 -7.46
C SER A 94 -9.08 11.81 -5.99
N ASP A 95 -10.32 11.43 -5.70
CA ASP A 95 -10.80 11.22 -4.32
C ASP A 95 -11.88 10.12 -4.40
N LYS A 96 -11.53 8.91 -3.97
CA LYS A 96 -12.41 7.76 -4.14
C LYS A 96 -12.09 6.65 -3.15
N LEU A 97 -13.03 5.71 -3.00
CA LEU A 97 -12.81 4.48 -2.28
C LEU A 97 -12.20 3.46 -3.24
N VAL A 98 -11.16 2.78 -2.80
CA VAL A 98 -10.50 1.70 -3.55
C VAL A 98 -10.36 0.49 -2.65
N ARG A 99 -10.09 -0.67 -3.23
CA ARG A 99 -9.85 -1.90 -2.49
C ARG A 99 -8.42 -2.34 -2.70
N HIS A 100 -7.78 -2.69 -1.62
CA HIS A 100 -6.45 -3.26 -1.62
C HIS A 100 -6.52 -4.68 -1.09
N VAL A 101 -5.85 -5.61 -1.76
CA VAL A 101 -5.79 -7.01 -1.34
C VAL A 101 -4.34 -7.35 -1.01
N PHE A 102 -4.12 -7.79 0.22
CA PHE A 102 -2.79 -8.16 0.71
C PHE A 102 -2.70 -9.65 0.98
N ARG A 103 -1.55 -10.21 0.66
CA ARG A 103 -1.19 -11.58 1.05
C ARG A 103 0.13 -11.49 1.80
N LEU A 104 0.14 -12.10 2.97
CA LEU A 104 1.30 -12.08 3.86
C LEU A 104 1.99 -13.45 3.87
N GLU A 105 3.32 -13.43 4.07
CA GLU A 105 4.14 -14.60 4.23
C GLU A 105 5.16 -14.30 5.33
N ASP A 106 5.29 -15.18 6.30
CA ASP A 106 6.21 -15.00 7.44
C ASP A 106 5.99 -13.68 8.20
N GLY A 107 4.74 -13.22 8.26
CA GLY A 107 4.39 -11.97 8.94
C GLY A 107 4.73 -10.71 8.17
N LEU A 108 5.08 -10.82 6.89
CA LEU A 108 5.42 -9.69 6.02
C LEU A 108 4.54 -9.68 4.78
N ILE A 109 4.36 -8.52 4.17
CA ILE A 109 3.57 -8.40 2.95
C ILE A 109 4.33 -9.05 1.79
N ARG A 110 3.74 -10.09 1.21
CA ARG A 110 4.33 -10.81 0.08
C ARG A 110 3.77 -10.35 -1.24
N ARG A 111 2.48 -9.96 -1.26
CA ARG A 111 1.82 -9.51 -2.47
C ARG A 111 0.76 -8.46 -2.14
N PHE A 112 0.67 -7.44 -2.98
CA PHE A 112 -0.35 -6.41 -2.93
C PHE A 112 -0.99 -6.25 -4.30
N ASP A 113 -2.32 -6.29 -4.35
CA ASP A 113 -3.10 -6.07 -5.55
C ASP A 113 -4.15 -4.98 -5.32
N ILE A 114 -4.52 -4.28 -6.38
CA ILE A 114 -5.60 -3.31 -6.38
C ILE A 114 -6.82 -4.01 -6.98
N GLY A 115 -7.88 -4.12 -6.17
CA GLY A 115 -9.08 -4.86 -6.56
C GLY A 115 -10.23 -4.00 -6.99
#